data_59b040e83dd22da93847228b58b59eb5
#
_entry.id   59b040e83dd22da93847228b58b59eb5
#
_cell.length_a   1.000
_cell.length_b   1.000
_cell.length_c   1.000
_cell.angle_alpha   90.00
_cell.angle_beta   90.00
_cell.angle_gamma   90.00
#
_symmetry.space_group_name_H-M   'P 1'
#
loop_
_entity.id
_entity.type
_entity.pdbx_description
1 polymer ?
#
loop_
_entity_poly.entity_id
_entity_poly.type
_entity_poly.pdbx_seq_one_letter_code
_entity_poly.pdbx_strand_id
1 'polypeptide(L)'
;DITVNGIVDEFWEKVYNKRMKDSSLTMDEFKWYENRKGNRGTINGTLFDILCTKNYDEISGKWGDTVYEPLGIAQIECDIVSALGAFDNPSLYTIENLKILDGVEAPISEVVSFTHTYAGEVIDGEHVLAKGKVEKVISEGKKDSYRLVVGTTRESMDEYVKLKESPA
;
A
#
# COMPACT_ATOMS: atom_id res chain seq x y z
N ASP A 1 27.09 5.92 22.43
CA ASP A 1 26.80 6.49 21.12
C ASP A 1 25.71 5.66 20.44
N ILE A 2 24.75 6.34 19.78
CA ILE A 2 23.70 5.72 19.00
C ILE A 2 24.09 5.82 17.53
N THR A 3 24.24 4.67 16.86
CA THR A 3 24.53 4.62 15.43
C THR A 3 23.26 4.24 14.67
N VAL A 4 22.81 5.10 13.76
CA VAL A 4 21.68 4.87 12.88
C VAL A 4 22.20 4.73 11.45
N ASN A 5 21.82 3.65 10.78
CA ASN A 5 22.22 3.37 9.40
C ASN A 5 21.02 3.00 8.54
N GLY A 6 21.09 3.28 7.25
CA GLY A 6 20.17 2.75 6.25
C GLY A 6 20.34 1.24 6.06
N ILE A 7 19.44 0.65 5.31
CA ILE A 7 19.52 -0.76 4.92
C ILE A 7 20.32 -0.88 3.63
N VAL A 8 21.26 -1.82 3.60
CA VAL A 8 22.08 -2.09 2.41
C VAL A 8 21.33 -2.96 1.38
N ASP A 9 21.68 -2.81 0.11
CA ASP A 9 21.01 -3.50 -1.01
C ASP A 9 21.05 -5.03 -0.89
N GLU A 10 22.15 -5.60 -0.40
CA GLU A 10 22.28 -7.06 -0.21
C GLU A 10 21.25 -7.61 0.81
N PHE A 11 20.83 -6.79 1.76
CA PHE A 11 19.75 -7.18 2.67
C PHE A 11 18.42 -7.27 1.92
N TRP A 12 18.11 -6.27 1.09
CA TRP A 12 16.88 -6.26 0.29
C TRP A 12 16.83 -7.41 -0.70
N GLU A 13 17.94 -7.78 -1.31
CA GLU A 13 18.04 -8.95 -2.20
C GLU A 13 17.70 -10.26 -1.47
N LYS A 14 18.19 -10.41 -0.24
CA LYS A 14 17.84 -11.57 0.59
C LYS A 14 16.36 -11.61 0.96
N VAL A 15 15.78 -10.46 1.29
CA VAL A 15 14.34 -10.36 1.59
C VAL A 15 13.52 -10.69 0.36
N TYR A 16 13.87 -10.12 -0.80
CA TYR A 16 13.18 -10.40 -2.06
C TYR A 16 13.19 -11.89 -2.39
N ASN A 17 14.36 -12.51 -2.41
CA ASN A 17 14.51 -13.93 -2.73
C ASN A 17 13.74 -14.84 -1.77
N LYS A 18 13.58 -14.43 -0.52
CA LYS A 18 12.86 -15.22 0.49
C LYS A 18 11.35 -15.02 0.47
N ARG A 19 10.88 -13.82 0.12
CA ARG A 19 9.47 -13.42 0.35
C ARG A 19 8.75 -12.86 -0.87
N MET A 20 9.48 -12.29 -1.83
CA MET A 20 8.91 -11.46 -2.89
C MET A 20 9.15 -11.98 -4.31
N LYS A 21 9.93 -13.04 -4.48
CA LYS A 21 10.32 -13.58 -5.82
C LYS A 21 9.14 -13.95 -6.71
N ASP A 22 8.00 -14.30 -6.11
CA ASP A 22 6.79 -14.69 -6.84
C ASP A 22 5.77 -13.53 -6.92
N SER A 23 6.15 -12.32 -6.45
CA SER A 23 5.31 -11.14 -6.52
C SER A 23 5.35 -10.48 -7.90
N SER A 24 4.45 -9.49 -8.09
CA SER A 24 4.41 -8.69 -9.32
C SER A 24 5.53 -7.63 -9.40
N LEU A 25 6.38 -7.51 -8.38
CA LEU A 25 7.55 -6.64 -8.38
C LEU A 25 8.79 -7.41 -8.80
N THR A 26 9.60 -6.83 -9.66
CA THR A 26 10.96 -7.33 -9.91
C THR A 26 11.87 -7.03 -8.71
N MET A 27 13.03 -7.68 -8.62
CA MET A 27 14.00 -7.38 -7.57
C MET A 27 14.46 -5.92 -7.60
N ASP A 28 14.69 -5.37 -8.79
CA ASP A 28 15.16 -3.99 -8.95
C ASP A 28 14.07 -2.98 -8.57
N GLU A 29 12.81 -3.22 -8.96
CA GLU A 29 11.66 -2.43 -8.50
C GLU A 29 11.53 -2.49 -6.97
N PHE A 30 11.59 -3.67 -6.38
CA PHE A 30 11.49 -3.84 -4.92
C PHE A 30 12.58 -3.08 -4.18
N LYS A 31 13.84 -3.22 -4.59
CA LYS A 31 14.97 -2.47 -4.01
C LYS A 31 14.79 -0.96 -4.16
N TRP A 32 14.36 -0.51 -5.32
CA TRP A 32 14.14 0.90 -5.57
C TRP A 32 13.06 1.47 -4.65
N TYR A 33 11.91 0.79 -4.51
CA TYR A 33 10.83 1.22 -3.61
C TYR A 33 11.29 1.24 -2.15
N GLU A 34 11.96 0.19 -1.68
CA GLU A 34 12.44 0.11 -0.30
C GLU A 34 13.46 1.22 0.03
N ASN A 35 14.37 1.51 -0.87
CA ASN A 35 15.33 2.60 -0.69
C ASN A 35 14.67 3.98 -0.72
N ARG A 36 13.63 4.15 -1.53
CA ARG A 36 12.88 5.40 -1.63
C ARG A 36 12.06 5.70 -0.38
N LYS A 37 11.44 4.71 0.22
CA LYS A 37 10.56 4.88 1.39
C LYS A 37 11.26 5.55 2.56
N GLY A 38 12.49 5.17 2.84
CA GLY A 38 13.32 5.74 3.89
C GLY A 38 12.78 5.55 5.33
N ASN A 39 11.83 4.64 5.53
CA ASN A 39 11.19 4.39 6.83
C ASN A 39 11.80 3.22 7.59
N ARG A 40 12.85 2.61 7.06
CA ARG A 40 13.53 1.46 7.64
C ARG A 40 15.02 1.71 7.80
N GLY A 41 15.60 1.11 8.83
CA GLY A 41 17.01 1.26 9.11
C GLY A 41 17.47 0.30 10.20
N THR A 42 18.67 0.57 10.73
CA THR A 42 19.19 -0.12 11.89
C THR A 42 19.62 0.87 12.96
N ILE A 43 19.36 0.54 14.21
CA ILE A 43 19.91 1.23 15.40
C ILE A 43 20.76 0.22 16.14
N ASN A 44 22.08 0.50 16.23
CA ASN A 44 23.04 -0.41 16.85
C ASN A 44 22.92 -1.85 16.34
N GLY A 45 22.72 -2.02 15.04
CA GLY A 45 22.55 -3.32 14.37
C GLY A 45 21.17 -3.96 14.50
N THR A 46 20.22 -3.35 15.21
CA THR A 46 18.83 -3.83 15.29
C THR A 46 17.96 -3.16 14.24
N LEU A 47 17.28 -3.97 13.44
CA LEU A 47 16.35 -3.49 12.41
C LEU A 47 15.15 -2.79 13.04
N PHE A 48 14.73 -1.69 12.42
CA PHE A 48 13.47 -1.01 12.72
C PHE A 48 12.75 -0.56 11.45
N ASP A 49 11.45 -0.40 11.53
CA ASP A 49 10.65 0.37 10.58
C ASP A 49 9.76 1.38 11.33
N ILE A 50 9.44 2.47 10.65
CA ILE A 50 8.60 3.53 11.19
C ILE A 50 7.28 3.52 10.42
N LEU A 51 6.19 3.41 11.16
CA LEU A 51 4.82 3.58 10.67
C LEU A 51 4.12 4.67 11.49
N CYS A 52 3.14 5.31 10.88
CA CYS A 52 2.31 6.29 11.55
C CYS A 52 1.17 5.61 12.30
N THR A 53 0.83 6.15 13.46
CA THR A 53 -0.37 5.77 14.20
C THR A 53 -1.17 7.02 14.55
N LYS A 54 -2.49 6.89 14.53
CA LYS A 54 -3.37 7.98 14.97
C LYS A 54 -3.33 8.10 16.48
N ASN A 55 -3.35 9.32 16.97
CA ASN A 55 -3.63 9.60 18.38
C ASN A 55 -5.08 9.22 18.73
N TYR A 56 -5.37 9.02 20.00
CA TYR A 56 -6.70 8.58 20.45
C TYR A 56 -7.82 9.53 20.02
N ASP A 57 -7.58 10.82 20.05
CA ASP A 57 -8.50 11.89 19.66
C ASP A 57 -8.67 12.07 18.14
N GLU A 58 -7.76 11.48 17.35
CA GLU A 58 -7.86 11.44 15.89
C GLU A 58 -8.68 10.23 15.40
N ILE A 59 -8.97 9.27 16.28
CA ILE A 59 -9.76 8.08 15.97
C ILE A 59 -11.23 8.47 15.98
N SER A 60 -11.82 8.60 14.79
CA SER A 60 -13.25 8.83 14.61
C SER A 60 -13.97 7.54 14.25
N GLY A 61 -15.06 7.27 14.95
CA GLY A 61 -15.87 6.07 14.70
C GLY A 61 -15.66 4.98 15.75
N LYS A 62 -16.64 4.10 15.85
CA LYS A 62 -16.62 2.94 16.74
C LYS A 62 -16.41 1.69 15.93
N TRP A 63 -15.87 0.68 16.57
CA TRP A 63 -15.78 -0.64 15.96
C TRP A 63 -17.18 -1.15 15.56
N GLY A 64 -17.32 -1.55 14.30
CA GLY A 64 -18.60 -2.03 13.76
C GLY A 64 -19.46 -0.96 13.06
N ASP A 65 -19.10 0.31 13.11
CA ASP A 65 -19.85 1.38 12.42
C ASP A 65 -19.72 1.31 10.89
N THR A 66 -18.73 0.58 10.40
CA THR A 66 -18.46 0.43 8.98
C THR A 66 -18.47 -1.05 8.58
N VAL A 67 -19.18 -1.35 7.51
CA VAL A 67 -19.25 -2.67 6.89
C VAL A 67 -18.49 -2.63 5.57
N TYR A 68 -17.68 -3.64 5.32
CA TYR A 68 -16.93 -3.81 4.08
C TYR A 68 -17.50 -5.01 3.32
N GLU A 69 -18.10 -4.75 2.17
CA GLU A 69 -18.71 -5.77 1.31
C GLU A 69 -17.78 -6.08 0.13
N PRO A 70 -17.25 -7.31 0.04
CA PRO A 70 -16.36 -7.69 -1.05
C PRO A 70 -17.16 -7.83 -2.36
N LEU A 71 -16.64 -7.25 -3.44
CA LEU A 71 -17.25 -7.26 -4.77
C LEU A 71 -16.49 -8.12 -5.79
N GLY A 72 -15.24 -8.45 -5.53
CA GLY A 72 -14.35 -9.19 -6.43
C GLY A 72 -13.02 -8.50 -6.64
N ILE A 73 -12.29 -8.87 -7.67
CA ILE A 73 -10.96 -8.38 -7.98
C ILE A 73 -11.03 -7.37 -9.12
N ALA A 74 -10.20 -6.35 -9.06
CA ALA A 74 -9.97 -5.42 -10.17
C ALA A 74 -8.49 -5.09 -10.34
N GLN A 75 -8.12 -4.81 -11.56
CA GLN A 75 -6.87 -4.16 -11.93
C GLN A 75 -7.19 -2.76 -12.42
N ILE A 76 -6.53 -1.77 -11.86
CA ILE A 76 -6.82 -0.37 -12.12
C ILE A 76 -5.55 0.41 -12.49
N GLU A 77 -5.78 1.52 -13.17
CA GLU A 77 -4.82 2.59 -13.43
C GLU A 77 -5.40 3.88 -12.84
N CYS A 78 -4.60 4.67 -12.13
CA CYS A 78 -5.07 5.89 -11.50
C CYS A 78 -3.92 6.83 -11.13
N ASP A 79 -4.26 8.03 -10.70
CA ASP A 79 -3.32 9.01 -10.15
C ASP A 79 -3.48 9.09 -8.63
N ILE A 80 -2.37 9.23 -7.92
CA ILE A 80 -2.35 9.43 -6.47
C ILE A 80 -2.62 10.91 -6.18
N VAL A 81 -3.74 11.20 -5.54
CA VAL A 81 -4.08 12.55 -5.07
C VAL A 81 -3.42 12.85 -3.74
N SER A 82 -3.46 11.88 -2.84
CA SER A 82 -2.87 12.02 -1.51
C SER A 82 -2.30 10.70 -1.00
N ALA A 83 -1.04 10.75 -0.62
CA ALA A 83 -0.32 9.71 0.09
C ALA A 83 -0.10 10.06 1.58
N LEU A 84 -0.93 10.97 2.14
CA LEU A 84 -0.80 11.39 3.53
C LEU A 84 -0.91 10.22 4.52
N GLY A 85 -1.78 9.25 4.22
CA GLY A 85 -1.94 8.01 4.97
C GLY A 85 -1.06 6.85 4.51
N ALA A 86 -0.04 7.10 3.68
CA ALA A 86 0.78 6.03 3.08
C ALA A 86 1.55 5.18 4.10
N PHE A 87 1.89 5.75 5.24
CA PHE A 87 2.56 5.06 6.35
C PHE A 87 1.63 4.70 7.52
N ASP A 88 0.33 4.91 7.37
CA ASP A 88 -0.66 4.45 8.33
C ASP A 88 -0.77 2.91 8.31
N ASN A 89 -1.44 2.35 9.29
CA ASN A 89 -1.76 0.94 9.32
C ASN A 89 -3.28 0.74 9.48
N PRO A 90 -3.99 0.37 8.41
CA PRO A 90 -3.51 0.11 7.04
C PRO A 90 -3.07 1.38 6.30
N SER A 91 -2.16 1.21 5.33
CA SER A 91 -1.74 2.28 4.43
C SER A 91 -2.92 2.74 3.58
N LEU A 92 -3.04 4.05 3.34
CA LEU A 92 -4.13 4.66 2.59
C LEU A 92 -3.60 5.62 1.52
N TYR A 93 -4.10 5.45 0.31
CA TYR A 93 -3.88 6.36 -0.82
C TYR A 93 -5.22 6.82 -1.38
N THR A 94 -5.43 8.12 -1.48
CA THR A 94 -6.58 8.68 -2.20
C THR A 94 -6.22 8.81 -3.68
N ILE A 95 -7.14 8.43 -4.55
CA ILE A 95 -6.90 8.35 -5.99
C ILE A 95 -7.92 9.15 -6.80
N GLU A 96 -7.50 9.53 -8.01
CA GLU A 96 -8.37 10.11 -9.04
C GLU A 96 -8.04 9.54 -10.43
N ASN A 97 -8.75 9.99 -11.45
CA ASN A 97 -8.55 9.56 -12.84
C ASN A 97 -8.57 8.04 -12.99
N LEU A 98 -9.48 7.40 -12.26
CA LEU A 98 -9.64 5.94 -12.22
C LEU A 98 -9.97 5.38 -13.62
N LYS A 99 -9.22 4.36 -14.01
CA LYS A 99 -9.51 3.51 -15.15
C LYS A 99 -9.45 2.06 -14.72
N ILE A 100 -10.55 1.35 -14.89
CA ILE A 100 -10.61 -0.10 -14.68
C ILE A 100 -10.01 -0.78 -15.91
N LEU A 101 -8.95 -1.54 -15.73
CA LEU A 101 -8.28 -2.29 -16.80
C LEU A 101 -8.88 -3.69 -16.96
N ASP A 102 -9.25 -4.30 -15.83
CA ASP A 102 -9.84 -5.63 -15.79
C ASP A 102 -10.61 -5.83 -14.47
N GLY A 103 -11.60 -6.70 -14.48
CA GLY A 103 -12.35 -7.13 -13.30
C GLY A 103 -13.57 -6.28 -12.96
N VAL A 104 -13.82 -6.09 -11.67
CA VAL A 104 -15.03 -5.42 -11.16
C VAL A 104 -15.00 -3.92 -11.46
N GLU A 105 -16.09 -3.42 -12.04
CA GLU A 105 -16.30 -1.98 -12.26
C GLU A 105 -16.98 -1.36 -11.04
N ALA A 106 -16.30 -0.41 -10.41
CA ALA A 106 -16.81 0.37 -9.30
C ALA A 106 -16.11 1.72 -9.23
N PRO A 107 -16.72 2.77 -8.67
CA PRO A 107 -16.10 4.09 -8.51
C PRO A 107 -15.12 4.11 -7.33
N ILE A 108 -14.00 3.39 -7.47
CA ILE A 108 -12.98 3.27 -6.45
C ILE A 108 -12.33 4.64 -6.23
N SER A 109 -12.26 5.09 -4.98
CA SER A 109 -11.67 6.37 -4.57
C SER A 109 -10.42 6.24 -3.70
N GLU A 110 -10.16 5.04 -3.20
CA GLU A 110 -9.03 4.77 -2.29
C GLU A 110 -8.38 3.43 -2.61
N VAL A 111 -7.06 3.38 -2.44
CA VAL A 111 -6.28 2.14 -2.40
C VAL A 111 -5.75 1.96 -0.98
N VAL A 112 -5.98 0.80 -0.41
CA VAL A 112 -5.62 0.46 0.97
C VAL A 112 -4.74 -0.77 1.00
N SER A 113 -3.68 -0.77 1.80
CA SER A 113 -2.84 -1.94 1.97
C SER A 113 -2.65 -2.30 3.43
N PHE A 114 -2.80 -3.57 3.74
CA PHE A 114 -2.54 -4.15 5.05
C PHE A 114 -1.14 -4.75 5.17
N THR A 115 -0.34 -4.68 4.10
CA THR A 115 1.04 -5.16 4.11
C THR A 115 2.03 -4.00 4.13
N HIS A 116 3.10 -4.13 4.87
CA HIS A 116 4.17 -3.14 4.94
C HIS A 116 4.91 -2.97 3.60
N THR A 117 4.80 -3.94 2.70
CA THR A 117 5.41 -3.86 1.36
C THR A 117 4.93 -2.64 0.59
N TYR A 118 3.64 -2.32 0.65
CA TYR A 118 3.03 -1.23 -0.10
C TYR A 118 2.82 0.04 0.74
N ALA A 119 3.28 0.05 2.00
CA ALA A 119 3.31 1.26 2.82
C ALA A 119 4.36 2.25 2.30
N GLY A 120 3.97 3.50 2.08
CA GLY A 120 4.88 4.55 1.62
C GLY A 120 5.51 4.33 0.24
N GLU A 121 4.94 3.46 -0.59
CA GLU A 121 5.53 3.05 -1.86
C GLU A 121 5.39 4.10 -2.96
N VAL A 122 4.28 4.82 -2.96
CA VAL A 122 3.97 5.87 -3.94
C VAL A 122 3.65 7.19 -3.26
N ILE A 123 3.82 8.29 -3.99
CA ILE A 123 3.63 9.66 -3.49
C ILE A 123 2.59 10.43 -4.32
N ASP A 124 2.20 11.61 -3.82
CA ASP A 124 1.26 12.51 -4.47
C ASP A 124 1.69 12.82 -5.92
N GLY A 125 0.72 12.77 -6.84
CA GLY A 125 0.90 13.08 -8.26
C GLY A 125 1.45 11.94 -9.11
N GLU A 126 1.78 10.80 -8.53
CA GLU A 126 2.28 9.65 -9.28
C GLU A 126 1.16 8.87 -9.96
N HIS A 127 1.45 8.37 -11.16
CA HIS A 127 0.57 7.53 -11.95
C HIS A 127 0.88 6.04 -11.68
N VAL A 128 -0.13 5.29 -11.24
CA VAL A 128 0.07 3.96 -10.71
C VAL A 128 -0.82 2.91 -11.37
N LEU A 129 -0.35 1.68 -11.31
CA LEU A 129 -1.12 0.46 -11.52
C LEU A 129 -1.36 -0.19 -10.17
N ALA A 130 -2.56 -0.67 -9.92
CA ALA A 130 -2.88 -1.45 -8.73
C ALA A 130 -3.81 -2.62 -9.07
N LYS A 131 -3.63 -3.72 -8.36
CA LYS A 131 -4.49 -4.89 -8.44
C LYS A 131 -4.82 -5.38 -7.04
N GLY A 132 -6.08 -5.62 -6.77
CA GLY A 132 -6.52 -6.07 -5.46
C GLY A 132 -8.00 -6.37 -5.41
N LYS A 133 -8.53 -6.48 -4.22
CA LYS A 133 -9.94 -6.76 -3.94
C LYS A 133 -10.71 -5.46 -3.84
N VAL A 134 -11.81 -5.37 -4.59
CA VAL A 134 -12.74 -4.24 -4.49
C VAL A 134 -13.69 -4.49 -3.33
N GLU A 135 -13.83 -3.53 -2.47
CA GLU A 135 -14.79 -3.52 -1.38
C GLU A 135 -15.65 -2.27 -1.42
N LYS A 136 -16.96 -2.47 -1.23
CA LYS A 136 -17.92 -1.41 -0.95
C LYS A 136 -17.85 -1.09 0.54
N VAL A 137 -17.70 0.18 0.85
CA VAL A 137 -17.61 0.69 2.22
C VAL A 137 -18.94 1.32 2.61
N ILE A 138 -19.61 0.72 3.58
CA ILE A 138 -20.94 1.12 4.03
C ILE A 138 -20.84 1.59 5.48
N SER A 139 -21.14 2.86 5.71
CA SER A 139 -21.18 3.46 7.05
C SER A 139 -22.49 4.21 7.26
N GLU A 140 -23.09 4.08 8.44
CA GLU A 140 -24.33 4.75 8.77
C GLU A 140 -24.20 6.28 8.61
N GLY A 141 -25.16 6.88 7.93
CA GLY A 141 -25.21 8.34 7.70
C GLY A 141 -24.18 8.86 6.68
N LYS A 142 -23.42 8.00 6.02
CA LYS A 142 -22.50 8.39 4.96
C LYS A 142 -22.89 7.76 3.63
N LYS A 143 -22.54 8.42 2.52
CA LYS A 143 -22.66 7.82 1.19
C LYS A 143 -21.70 6.64 1.06
N ASP A 144 -22.16 5.56 0.45
CA ASP A 144 -21.33 4.42 0.13
C ASP A 144 -20.11 4.84 -0.70
N SER A 145 -18.96 4.29 -0.37
CA SER A 145 -17.72 4.47 -1.11
C SER A 145 -17.11 3.13 -1.49
N TYR A 146 -16.06 3.15 -2.29
CA TYR A 146 -15.41 1.94 -2.78
C TYR A 146 -13.91 2.07 -2.64
N ARG A 147 -13.26 0.98 -2.21
CA ARG A 147 -11.82 0.90 -2.07
C ARG A 147 -11.24 -0.33 -2.74
N LEU A 148 -9.99 -0.24 -3.16
CA LEU A 148 -9.20 -1.37 -3.60
C LEU A 148 -8.27 -1.78 -2.45
N VAL A 149 -8.37 -3.03 -2.01
CA VAL A 149 -7.55 -3.57 -0.92
C VAL A 149 -6.46 -4.45 -1.51
N VAL A 150 -5.21 -4.15 -1.16
CA VAL A 150 -4.02 -4.82 -1.68
C VAL A 150 -3.28 -5.52 -0.56
N GLY A 151 -2.84 -6.76 -0.80
CA GLY A 151 -2.04 -7.52 0.16
C GLY A 151 -2.84 -8.02 1.35
N THR A 152 -4.04 -8.55 1.11
CA THR A 152 -4.94 -9.07 2.16
C THR A 152 -4.44 -10.35 2.80
N THR A 153 -3.66 -11.17 2.07
CA THR A 153 -3.07 -12.40 2.57
C THR A 153 -1.64 -12.56 2.03
N ARG A 154 -0.83 -13.39 2.70
CA ARG A 154 0.51 -13.75 2.20
C ARG A 154 0.48 -14.52 0.88
N GLU A 155 -0.67 -15.06 0.52
CA GLU A 155 -0.89 -15.84 -0.69
C GLU A 155 -1.31 -14.96 -1.88
N SER A 156 -1.66 -13.70 -1.63
CA SER A 156 -2.09 -12.73 -2.66
C SER A 156 -0.89 -12.05 -3.31
N MET A 157 0.05 -12.82 -3.84
CA MET A 157 1.29 -12.32 -4.43
C MET A 157 1.08 -11.62 -5.77
N ASP A 158 -0.09 -11.77 -6.38
CA ASP A 158 -0.50 -11.10 -7.60
C ASP A 158 -1.20 -9.75 -7.36
N GLU A 159 -1.47 -9.40 -6.10
CA GLU A 159 -1.96 -8.07 -5.71
C GLU A 159 -0.77 -7.11 -5.56
N TYR A 160 -0.92 -5.88 -6.04
CA TYR A 160 0.16 -4.88 -6.01
C TYR A 160 -0.35 -3.44 -6.11
N VAL A 161 0.52 -2.52 -5.69
CA VAL A 161 0.51 -1.09 -6.06
C VAL A 161 1.89 -0.77 -6.57
N LYS A 162 2.00 -0.23 -7.78
CA LYS A 162 3.29 0.15 -8.35
C LYS A 162 3.15 1.28 -9.36
N LEU A 163 4.24 1.97 -9.64
CA LEU A 163 4.26 2.95 -10.72
C LEU A 163 3.89 2.30 -12.06
N LYS A 164 3.14 3.01 -12.88
CA LYS A 164 2.80 2.53 -14.22
C LYS A 164 4.05 2.34 -15.07
N GLU A 165 5.00 3.24 -14.96
CA GLU A 165 6.31 3.13 -15.59
C GLU A 165 7.30 2.60 -14.55
N SER A 166 7.99 1.52 -14.88
CA SER A 166 8.97 0.93 -13.97
C SER A 166 10.08 1.93 -13.65
N PRO A 167 10.41 2.13 -12.38
CA PRO A 167 11.51 3.02 -11.98
C PRO A 167 12.90 2.41 -12.22
N ALA A 168 12.95 1.16 -12.58
CA ALA A 168 14.19 0.39 -12.77
C ALA A 168 14.42 -0.02 -14.22
#